data_7a57252eb01e5d8c23aad1acbd7306df
#
_entry.id   7a57252eb01e5d8c23aad1acbd7306df
#
_cell.length_a   1.000
_cell.length_b   1.000
_cell.length_c   1.000
_cell.angle_alpha   90.00
_cell.angle_beta   90.00
_cell.angle_gamma   90.00
#
_symmetry.space_group_name_H-M   'P 1'
#
loop_
_entity.id
_entity.type
_entity.pdbx_description
1 polymer ?
#
loop_
_entity_poly.entity_id
_entity_poly.type
_entity_poly.pdbx_seq_one_letter_code
_entity_poly.pdbx_strand_id
1 'polypeptide(L)'
;MLRDDDAKTLQQLSDFLAWDRQPTDQTDEQVVRRYEQLRRRILHPLLWEIVEHRINVRTIVAALRHRHSGDGPPAGVGPLVEPIRRHWQEPQFGMRPRFPWIENFSEQMLAGNAVEAERVLFECTWEFRRRMAANFTFSFEAVLLYLAQWSIVDRWTSRSIEAGRARFDQLIEETLGDYATLKF
;
A
#
# COMPACT_ATOMS: atom_id res chain seq x y z
N MET A 1 -0.51 -27.23 10.17
CA MET A 1 0.42 -27.23 9.03
C MET A 1 -0.31 -26.59 7.85
N LEU A 2 0.25 -25.58 7.20
CA LEU A 2 -0.35 -24.97 6.02
C LEU A 2 -0.36 -25.99 4.87
N ARG A 3 -1.42 -26.02 4.09
CA ARG A 3 -1.45 -26.78 2.84
C ARG A 3 -0.58 -26.06 1.81
N ASP A 4 -0.02 -26.79 0.87
CA ASP A 4 0.88 -26.23 -0.16
C ASP A 4 0.22 -25.10 -0.98
N ASP A 5 -1.08 -25.19 -1.23
CA ASP A 5 -1.86 -24.18 -1.92
C ASP A 5 -2.04 -22.91 -1.09
N ASP A 6 -2.19 -23.05 0.24
CA ASP A 6 -2.26 -21.92 1.17
C ASP A 6 -0.91 -21.16 1.20
N ALA A 7 0.21 -21.90 1.21
CA ALA A 7 1.55 -21.31 1.18
C ALA A 7 1.82 -20.53 -0.13
N LYS A 8 1.44 -21.09 -1.27
CA LYS A 8 1.55 -20.40 -2.57
C LYS A 8 0.68 -19.13 -2.63
N THR A 9 -0.54 -19.21 -2.10
CA THR A 9 -1.45 -18.06 -2.05
C THR A 9 -0.89 -16.95 -1.17
N LEU A 10 -0.32 -17.29 -0.01
CA LEU A 10 0.34 -16.33 0.87
C LEU A 10 1.56 -15.68 0.22
N GLN A 11 2.36 -16.45 -0.51
CA GLN A 11 3.51 -15.91 -1.24
C GLN A 11 3.06 -14.92 -2.31
N GLN A 12 2.08 -15.28 -3.14
CA GLN A 12 1.53 -14.37 -4.17
C GLN A 12 0.94 -13.10 -3.57
N LEU A 13 0.29 -13.21 -2.41
CA LEU A 13 -0.22 -12.07 -1.67
C LEU A 13 0.92 -11.18 -1.18
N SER A 14 1.94 -11.76 -0.56
CA SER A 14 3.12 -11.04 -0.10
C SER A 14 3.79 -10.28 -1.25
N ASP A 15 4.01 -10.95 -2.38
CA ASP A 15 4.60 -10.34 -3.57
C ASP A 15 3.74 -9.23 -4.16
N PHE A 16 2.41 -9.38 -4.15
CA PHE A 16 1.52 -8.33 -4.60
C PHE A 16 1.51 -7.12 -3.66
N LEU A 17 1.61 -7.33 -2.35
CA LEU A 17 1.59 -6.26 -1.35
C LEU A 17 2.95 -5.58 -1.13
N ALA A 18 4.04 -6.18 -1.60
CA ALA A 18 5.38 -5.63 -1.53
C ALA A 18 5.61 -4.63 -2.67
N TRP A 19 5.03 -3.43 -2.56
CA TRP A 19 5.11 -2.39 -3.61
C TRP A 19 6.53 -1.89 -3.88
N ASP A 20 7.37 -1.94 -2.90
CA ASP A 20 8.81 -1.64 -2.97
C ASP A 20 9.60 -2.63 -3.85
N ARG A 21 9.01 -3.79 -4.13
CA ARG A 21 9.59 -4.85 -4.98
C ARG A 21 8.89 -4.97 -6.34
N GLN A 22 7.93 -4.09 -6.65
CA GLN A 22 7.25 -4.13 -7.94
C GLN A 22 8.15 -3.54 -9.03
N PRO A 23 8.15 -4.10 -10.24
CA PRO A 23 8.81 -3.51 -11.39
C PRO A 23 8.30 -2.09 -11.64
N THR A 24 9.20 -1.16 -11.95
CA THR A 24 8.86 0.26 -12.21
C THR A 24 8.11 0.44 -13.53
N ASP A 25 8.24 -0.51 -14.44
CA ASP A 25 7.62 -0.55 -15.78
C ASP A 25 6.23 -1.24 -15.80
N GLN A 26 5.70 -1.62 -14.63
CA GLN A 26 4.40 -2.29 -14.54
C GLN A 26 3.26 -1.38 -14.97
N THR A 27 2.52 -1.79 -16.01
CA THR A 27 1.34 -1.05 -16.48
C THR A 27 0.14 -1.22 -15.54
N ASP A 28 -0.78 -0.23 -15.55
CA ASP A 28 -2.02 -0.30 -14.77
C ASP A 28 -2.86 -1.53 -15.12
N GLU A 29 -2.87 -1.94 -16.39
CA GLU A 29 -3.58 -3.15 -16.83
C GLU A 29 -2.99 -4.44 -16.25
N GLN A 30 -1.67 -4.51 -16.09
CA GLN A 30 -1.01 -5.63 -15.42
C GLN A 30 -1.38 -5.69 -13.95
N VAL A 31 -1.45 -4.53 -13.27
CA VAL A 31 -1.90 -4.43 -11.88
C VAL A 31 -3.36 -4.88 -11.75
N VAL A 32 -4.24 -4.43 -12.62
CA VAL A 32 -5.66 -4.83 -12.66
C VAL A 32 -5.79 -6.35 -12.82
N ARG A 33 -5.12 -6.93 -13.84
CA ARG A 33 -5.16 -8.39 -14.08
C ARG A 33 -4.66 -9.19 -12.87
N ARG A 34 -3.56 -8.74 -12.25
CA ARG A 34 -3.00 -9.41 -11.07
C ARG A 34 -3.94 -9.31 -9.87
N TYR A 35 -4.57 -8.18 -9.66
CA TYR A 35 -5.58 -7.99 -8.62
C TYR A 35 -6.79 -8.93 -8.81
N GLU A 36 -7.33 -9.02 -10.02
CA GLU A 36 -8.44 -9.90 -10.32
C GLU A 36 -8.09 -11.39 -10.13
N GLN A 37 -6.88 -11.79 -10.52
CA GLN A 37 -6.40 -13.14 -10.28
C GLN A 37 -6.30 -13.47 -8.80
N LEU A 38 -5.79 -12.55 -7.99
CA LEU A 38 -5.73 -12.71 -6.53
C LEU A 38 -7.13 -12.82 -5.93
N ARG A 39 -8.06 -11.97 -6.37
CA ARG A 39 -9.45 -11.99 -5.89
C ARG A 39 -10.13 -13.33 -6.12
N ARG A 40 -9.86 -14.00 -7.24
CA ARG A 40 -10.40 -15.32 -7.56
C ARG A 40 -9.76 -16.45 -6.75
N ARG A 41 -8.51 -16.28 -6.31
CA ARG A 41 -7.74 -17.30 -5.59
C ARG A 41 -7.87 -17.21 -4.08
N ILE A 42 -8.01 -16.00 -3.54
CA ILE A 42 -8.12 -15.78 -2.10
C ILE A 42 -9.58 -15.95 -1.70
N LEU A 43 -9.89 -17.12 -1.18
CA LEU A 43 -11.23 -17.45 -0.66
C LEU A 43 -11.38 -17.11 0.82
N HIS A 44 -10.28 -16.87 1.53
CA HIS A 44 -10.30 -16.61 2.97
C HIS A 44 -10.69 -15.14 3.23
N PRO A 45 -11.80 -14.86 3.91
CA PRO A 45 -12.32 -13.50 4.10
C PRO A 45 -11.31 -12.56 4.75
N LEU A 46 -10.63 -13.00 5.81
CA LEU A 46 -9.61 -12.22 6.52
C LEU A 46 -8.46 -11.77 5.59
N LEU A 47 -7.93 -12.70 4.79
CA LEU A 47 -6.86 -12.39 3.86
C LEU A 47 -7.34 -11.36 2.82
N TRP A 48 -8.58 -11.50 2.36
CA TRP A 48 -9.17 -10.54 1.43
C TRP A 48 -9.32 -9.15 2.05
N GLU A 49 -9.77 -9.05 3.30
CA GLU A 49 -9.87 -7.77 4.03
C GLU A 49 -8.50 -7.08 4.17
N ILE A 50 -7.43 -7.84 4.43
CA ILE A 50 -6.06 -7.30 4.49
C ILE A 50 -5.63 -6.73 3.13
N VAL A 51 -5.90 -7.46 2.04
CA VAL A 51 -5.61 -7.01 0.68
C VAL A 51 -6.38 -5.75 0.35
N GLU A 52 -7.68 -5.77 0.57
CA GLU A 52 -8.57 -4.65 0.27
C GLU A 52 -8.18 -3.39 1.06
N HIS A 53 -7.89 -3.54 2.37
CA HIS A 53 -7.39 -2.41 3.16
C HIS A 53 -6.12 -1.81 2.55
N ARG A 54 -5.15 -2.63 2.19
CA ARG A 54 -3.89 -2.17 1.59
C ARG A 54 -4.12 -1.43 0.27
N ILE A 55 -5.00 -1.96 -0.58
CA ILE A 55 -5.35 -1.34 -1.85
C ILE A 55 -6.09 -0.02 -1.63
N ASN A 56 -7.01 0.04 -0.67
CA ASN A 56 -7.72 1.24 -0.31
C ASN A 56 -6.78 2.36 0.14
N VAL A 57 -5.84 2.06 1.04
CA VAL A 57 -4.82 3.01 1.48
C VAL A 57 -4.00 3.52 0.28
N ARG A 58 -3.52 2.61 -0.58
CA ARG A 58 -2.76 2.99 -1.78
C ARG A 58 -3.57 3.90 -2.71
N THR A 59 -4.82 3.55 -2.99
CA THR A 59 -5.68 4.33 -3.90
C THR A 59 -5.92 5.74 -3.38
N ILE A 60 -6.16 5.89 -2.08
CA ILE A 60 -6.31 7.20 -1.44
C ILE A 60 -5.02 8.02 -1.53
N VAL A 61 -3.88 7.41 -1.20
CA VAL A 61 -2.56 8.08 -1.26
C VAL A 61 -2.23 8.51 -2.69
N ALA A 62 -2.45 7.64 -3.69
CA ALA A 62 -2.26 7.98 -5.08
C ALA A 62 -3.17 9.14 -5.51
N ALA A 63 -4.43 9.11 -5.13
CA ALA A 63 -5.38 10.17 -5.43
C ALA A 63 -4.95 11.52 -4.82
N LEU A 64 -4.49 11.55 -3.57
CA LEU A 64 -3.99 12.77 -2.93
C LEU A 64 -2.75 13.32 -3.63
N ARG A 65 -1.82 12.45 -4.03
CA ARG A 65 -0.62 12.84 -4.79
C ARG A 65 -0.98 13.40 -6.16
N HIS A 66 -1.84 12.72 -6.93
CA HIS A 66 -2.31 13.21 -8.24
C HIS A 66 -2.97 14.57 -8.12
N ARG A 67 -3.84 14.76 -7.11
CA ARG A 67 -4.45 16.07 -6.87
C ARG A 67 -3.41 17.15 -6.56
N HIS A 68 -2.41 16.84 -5.76
CA HIS A 68 -1.33 17.78 -5.43
C HIS A 68 -0.50 18.16 -6.67
N SER A 69 -0.24 17.20 -7.56
CA SER A 69 0.48 17.43 -8.82
C SER A 69 -0.38 18.11 -9.90
N GLY A 70 -1.69 18.30 -9.65
CA GLY A 70 -2.60 18.87 -10.66
C GLY A 70 -3.07 17.84 -11.72
N ASP A 71 -2.81 16.55 -11.47
CA ASP A 71 -3.23 15.46 -12.34
C ASP A 71 -4.71 15.10 -12.12
N GLY A 72 -5.27 14.32 -13.06
CA GLY A 72 -6.61 13.76 -12.94
C GLY A 72 -6.70 12.63 -11.90
N PRO A 73 -7.91 12.09 -11.67
CA PRO A 73 -8.09 10.96 -10.77
C PRO A 73 -7.27 9.76 -11.22
N PRO A 74 -6.60 9.04 -10.28
CA PRO A 74 -5.73 7.94 -10.63
C PRO A 74 -6.48 6.80 -11.29
N ALA A 75 -5.84 6.14 -12.24
CA ALA A 75 -6.19 4.78 -12.60
C ALA A 75 -5.89 3.86 -11.40
N GLY A 76 -6.63 2.78 -11.24
CA GLY A 76 -6.36 1.89 -10.10
C GLY A 76 -7.32 0.73 -10.03
N VAL A 77 -7.15 -0.04 -8.96
CA VAL A 77 -7.98 -1.21 -8.65
C VAL A 77 -8.60 -1.07 -7.27
N GLY A 78 -9.71 -1.73 -7.07
CA GLY A 78 -10.38 -1.81 -5.78
C GLY A 78 -11.62 -0.92 -5.65
N PRO A 79 -12.32 -1.04 -4.52
CA PRO A 79 -13.65 -0.48 -4.36
C PRO A 79 -13.69 1.05 -4.24
N LEU A 80 -12.55 1.71 -3.97
CA LEU A 80 -12.51 3.16 -3.78
C LEU A 80 -12.25 3.96 -5.06
N VAL A 81 -11.88 3.31 -6.17
CA VAL A 81 -11.54 4.02 -7.43
C VAL A 81 -12.72 4.84 -7.93
N GLU A 82 -13.88 4.22 -8.10
CA GLU A 82 -15.08 4.91 -8.59
C GLU A 82 -15.63 5.97 -7.61
N PRO A 83 -15.72 5.72 -6.29
CA PRO A 83 -16.05 6.76 -5.33
C PRO A 83 -15.11 7.97 -5.39
N ILE A 84 -13.79 7.76 -5.48
CA ILE A 84 -12.81 8.85 -5.58
C ILE A 84 -13.00 9.64 -6.88
N ARG A 85 -13.22 8.98 -8.01
CA ARG A 85 -13.49 9.65 -9.29
C ARG A 85 -14.74 10.52 -9.22
N ARG A 86 -15.82 9.98 -8.65
CA ARG A 86 -17.09 10.69 -8.50
C ARG A 86 -16.98 11.95 -7.64
N HIS A 87 -16.22 11.84 -6.55
CA HIS A 87 -16.04 12.92 -5.58
C HIS A 87 -14.69 13.65 -5.72
N TRP A 88 -14.11 13.62 -6.94
CA TRP A 88 -12.78 14.14 -7.19
C TRP A 88 -12.59 15.58 -6.75
N GLN A 89 -13.60 16.43 -6.91
CA GLN A 89 -13.54 17.85 -6.56
C GLN A 89 -13.80 18.12 -5.07
N GLU A 90 -14.30 17.14 -4.33
CA GLU A 90 -14.59 17.30 -2.91
C GLU A 90 -13.33 17.23 -2.04
N PRO A 91 -13.27 17.98 -0.92
CA PRO A 91 -12.18 17.82 0.06
C PRO A 91 -12.07 16.34 0.50
N GLN A 92 -10.83 15.80 0.48
CA GLN A 92 -10.54 14.40 0.83
C GLN A 92 -11.51 13.38 0.17
N PHE A 93 -12.04 13.72 -1.01
CA PHE A 93 -12.97 12.87 -1.78
C PHE A 93 -14.24 12.49 -1.02
N GLY A 94 -14.68 13.31 -0.04
CA GLY A 94 -15.79 12.98 0.84
C GLY A 94 -15.56 11.79 1.78
N MET A 95 -14.31 11.29 1.91
CA MET A 95 -13.99 10.04 2.60
C MET A 95 -13.56 10.20 4.06
N ARG A 96 -13.43 11.44 4.57
CA ARG A 96 -12.98 11.69 5.94
C ARG A 96 -13.76 10.92 7.02
N PRO A 97 -15.10 10.76 6.95
CA PRO A 97 -15.82 10.00 7.97
C PRO A 97 -15.42 8.53 8.05
N ARG A 98 -15.05 7.93 6.92
CA ARG A 98 -14.63 6.52 6.82
C ARG A 98 -13.14 6.34 7.06
N PHE A 99 -12.33 7.31 6.70
CA PHE A 99 -10.87 7.28 6.78
C PHE A 99 -10.33 8.57 7.42
N PRO A 100 -10.46 8.74 8.75
CA PRO A 100 -10.07 9.98 9.45
C PRO A 100 -8.60 10.37 9.28
N TRP A 101 -7.73 9.39 9.03
CA TRP A 101 -6.29 9.59 8.84
C TRP A 101 -5.93 10.39 7.57
N ILE A 102 -6.86 10.51 6.60
CA ILE A 102 -6.60 11.20 5.31
C ILE A 102 -6.19 12.66 5.53
N GLU A 103 -6.82 13.34 6.47
CA GLU A 103 -6.54 14.75 6.76
C GLU A 103 -5.09 14.94 7.22
N ASN A 104 -4.70 14.22 8.28
CA ASN A 104 -3.33 14.28 8.80
C ASN A 104 -2.29 13.85 7.75
N PHE A 105 -2.55 12.77 7.01
CA PHE A 105 -1.66 12.34 5.92
C PHE A 105 -1.49 13.45 4.87
N SER A 106 -2.58 14.08 4.44
CA SER A 106 -2.55 15.15 3.45
C SER A 106 -1.74 16.36 3.93
N GLU A 107 -1.90 16.76 5.19
CA GLU A 107 -1.16 17.85 5.82
C GLU A 107 0.35 17.56 5.84
N GLN A 108 0.75 16.37 6.29
CA GLN A 108 2.16 15.98 6.34
C GLN A 108 2.77 15.87 4.94
N MET A 109 2.02 15.34 3.98
CA MET A 109 2.45 15.25 2.58
C MET A 109 2.69 16.65 1.97
N LEU A 110 1.75 17.58 2.18
CA LEU A 110 1.86 18.96 1.67
C LEU A 110 3.00 19.75 2.35
N ALA A 111 3.27 19.47 3.62
CA ALA A 111 4.39 20.05 4.35
C ALA A 111 5.76 19.44 3.97
N GLY A 112 5.80 18.42 3.10
CA GLY A 112 7.04 17.72 2.74
C GLY A 112 7.57 16.79 3.84
N ASN A 113 6.80 16.52 4.89
CA ASN A 113 7.17 15.69 6.04
C ASN A 113 6.98 14.20 5.70
N ALA A 114 7.79 13.65 4.82
CA ALA A 114 7.64 12.28 4.30
C ALA A 114 7.62 11.20 5.41
N VAL A 115 8.45 11.35 6.45
CA VAL A 115 8.52 10.40 7.57
C VAL A 115 7.22 10.40 8.38
N GLU A 116 6.69 11.58 8.69
CA GLU A 116 5.43 11.71 9.43
C GLU A 116 4.24 11.24 8.58
N ALA A 117 4.21 11.56 7.29
CA ALA A 117 3.19 11.04 6.38
C ALA A 117 3.20 9.51 6.35
N GLU A 118 4.37 8.89 6.27
CA GLU A 118 4.48 7.43 6.32
C GLU A 118 4.09 6.86 7.69
N ARG A 119 4.41 7.55 8.80
CA ARG A 119 3.96 7.16 10.14
C ARG A 119 2.44 7.07 10.22
N VAL A 120 1.72 8.07 9.68
CA VAL A 120 0.25 8.04 9.62
C VAL A 120 -0.26 6.78 8.90
N LEU A 121 0.38 6.35 7.80
CA LEU A 121 0.00 5.13 7.09
C LEU A 121 0.27 3.86 7.88
N PHE A 122 1.36 3.82 8.64
CA PHE A 122 1.63 2.69 9.54
C PHE A 122 0.60 2.62 10.67
N GLU A 123 0.31 3.75 11.31
CA GLU A 123 -0.67 3.84 12.39
C GLU A 123 -2.07 3.42 11.94
N CYS A 124 -2.54 3.90 10.79
CA CYS A 124 -3.85 3.50 10.28
C CYS A 124 -3.91 2.00 9.93
N THR A 125 -2.82 1.43 9.40
CA THR A 125 -2.73 0.00 9.08
C THR A 125 -2.64 -0.84 10.36
N TRP A 126 -1.88 -0.38 11.35
CA TRP A 126 -1.77 -1.02 12.66
C TRP A 126 -3.13 -1.08 13.36
N GLU A 127 -3.83 0.05 13.44
CA GLU A 127 -5.16 0.13 14.05
C GLU A 127 -6.19 -0.76 13.34
N PHE A 128 -6.15 -0.82 12.03
CA PHE A 128 -6.99 -1.72 11.26
C PHE A 128 -6.73 -3.18 11.67
N ARG A 129 -5.47 -3.63 11.66
CA ARG A 129 -5.10 -5.02 12.02
C ARG A 129 -5.36 -5.32 13.49
N ARG A 130 -5.16 -4.36 14.39
CA ARG A 130 -5.48 -4.50 15.82
C ARG A 130 -6.96 -4.75 16.04
N ARG A 131 -7.82 -4.02 15.35
CA ARG A 131 -9.28 -4.22 15.43
C ARG A 131 -9.70 -5.59 14.89
N MET A 132 -9.08 -6.03 13.80
CA MET A 132 -9.33 -7.37 13.28
C MET A 132 -8.88 -8.45 14.26
N ALA A 133 -7.70 -8.31 14.86
CA ALA A 133 -7.12 -9.28 15.79
C ALA A 133 -7.98 -9.48 17.04
N ALA A 134 -8.75 -8.48 17.46
CA ALA A 134 -9.66 -8.59 18.61
C ALA A 134 -10.76 -9.66 18.43
N ASN A 135 -11.04 -10.07 17.19
CA ASN A 135 -12.05 -11.09 16.88
C ASN A 135 -11.49 -12.53 16.85
N PHE A 136 -10.19 -12.70 17.01
CA PHE A 136 -9.53 -14.00 16.84
C PHE A 136 -8.66 -14.33 18.06
N THR A 137 -8.86 -15.54 18.61
CA THR A 137 -8.10 -16.03 19.76
C THR A 137 -7.73 -17.50 19.50
N PHE A 138 -6.47 -17.87 19.66
CA PHE A 138 -5.96 -19.24 19.46
C PHE A 138 -6.31 -19.86 18.11
N SER A 139 -6.37 -19.05 17.05
CA SER A 139 -6.69 -19.49 15.68
C SER A 139 -5.54 -19.18 14.72
N PHE A 140 -5.60 -19.75 13.53
CA PHE A 140 -4.64 -19.44 12.44
C PHE A 140 -4.69 -17.97 12.06
N GLU A 141 -5.86 -17.36 12.07
CA GLU A 141 -6.07 -15.94 11.79
C GLU A 141 -5.36 -15.04 12.82
N ALA A 142 -5.34 -15.43 14.08
CA ALA A 142 -4.61 -14.70 15.11
C ALA A 142 -3.09 -14.69 14.81
N VAL A 143 -2.54 -15.82 14.37
CA VAL A 143 -1.13 -15.93 13.96
C VAL A 143 -0.85 -15.08 12.74
N LEU A 144 -1.72 -15.13 11.73
CA LEU A 144 -1.59 -14.29 10.52
C LEU A 144 -1.57 -12.80 10.85
N LEU A 145 -2.50 -12.36 11.70
CA LEU A 145 -2.58 -10.95 12.11
C LEU A 145 -1.39 -10.53 12.94
N TYR A 146 -0.89 -11.41 13.82
CA TYR A 146 0.34 -11.17 14.56
C TYR A 146 1.54 -10.97 13.61
N LEU A 147 1.74 -11.87 12.65
CA LEU A 147 2.80 -11.76 11.65
C LEU A 147 2.65 -10.49 10.78
N ALA A 148 1.40 -10.17 10.43
CA ALA A 148 1.12 -8.96 9.68
C ALA A 148 1.43 -7.69 10.50
N GLN A 149 1.14 -7.65 11.80
CA GLN A 149 1.53 -6.55 12.68
C GLN A 149 3.05 -6.49 12.87
N TRP A 150 3.70 -7.65 13.07
CA TRP A 150 5.15 -7.74 13.14
C TRP A 150 5.81 -7.12 11.90
N SER A 151 5.30 -7.36 10.71
CA SER A 151 5.85 -6.78 9.48
C SER A 151 5.83 -5.24 9.44
N ILE A 152 4.90 -4.60 10.16
CA ILE A 152 4.89 -3.13 10.30
C ILE A 152 6.03 -2.68 11.20
N VAL A 153 6.19 -3.35 12.35
CA VAL A 153 7.26 -3.03 13.31
C VAL A 153 8.62 -3.22 12.65
N ASP A 154 8.84 -4.37 12.02
CA ASP A 154 10.08 -4.69 11.29
C ASP A 154 10.40 -3.63 10.25
N ARG A 155 9.44 -3.27 9.41
CA ARG A 155 9.63 -2.23 8.40
C ARG A 155 9.92 -0.86 9.01
N TRP A 156 9.31 -0.51 10.15
CA TRP A 156 9.56 0.76 10.81
C TRP A 156 10.94 0.81 11.45
N THR A 157 11.38 -0.27 12.09
CA THR A 157 12.65 -0.36 12.81
C THR A 157 13.86 -0.63 11.92
N SER A 158 13.65 -1.25 10.75
CA SER A 158 14.73 -1.57 9.80
C SER A 158 15.13 -0.40 8.89
N ARG A 159 14.59 0.79 9.10
CA ARG A 159 14.94 1.98 8.32
C ARG A 159 16.38 2.40 8.58
N SER A 160 17.14 2.58 7.51
CA SER A 160 18.45 3.19 7.57
C SER A 160 18.63 4.21 6.45
N ILE A 161 19.43 5.24 6.70
CA ILE A 161 19.77 6.25 5.70
C ILE A 161 20.56 5.62 4.55
N GLU A 162 21.41 4.66 4.87
CA GLU A 162 22.25 3.93 3.91
C GLU A 162 21.40 3.10 2.95
N ALA A 163 20.43 2.34 3.50
CA ALA A 163 19.50 1.57 2.67
C ALA A 163 18.62 2.50 1.80
N GLY A 164 18.20 3.64 2.33
CA GLY A 164 17.47 4.65 1.59
C GLY A 164 18.24 5.23 0.42
N ARG A 165 19.52 5.57 0.62
CA ARG A 165 20.42 6.06 -0.43
C ARG A 165 20.66 5.00 -1.51
N ALA A 166 21.00 3.77 -1.09
CA ALA A 166 21.22 2.67 -2.04
C ALA A 166 19.99 2.41 -2.92
N ARG A 167 18.79 2.48 -2.33
CA ARG A 167 17.54 2.32 -3.11
C ARG A 167 17.27 3.50 -4.04
N PHE A 168 17.58 4.72 -3.62
CA PHE A 168 17.47 5.91 -4.45
C PHE A 168 18.42 5.85 -5.65
N ASP A 169 19.68 5.47 -5.41
CA ASP A 169 20.68 5.32 -6.47
C ASP A 169 20.27 4.23 -7.48
N GLN A 170 19.74 3.11 -6.97
CA GLN A 170 19.19 2.05 -7.82
C GLN A 170 18.01 2.54 -8.68
N LEU A 171 17.07 3.31 -8.11
CA LEU A 171 15.93 3.87 -8.84
C LEU A 171 16.37 4.85 -9.92
N ILE A 172 17.40 5.66 -9.64
CA ILE A 172 17.99 6.56 -10.65
C ILE A 172 18.58 5.74 -11.78
N GLU A 173 19.33 4.70 -11.48
CA GLU A 173 19.95 3.82 -12.48
C GLU A 173 18.90 3.08 -13.33
N GLU A 174 17.86 2.53 -12.69
CA GLU A 174 16.72 1.88 -13.35
C GLU A 174 15.91 2.84 -14.24
N THR A 175 15.77 4.11 -13.83
CA THR A 175 14.91 5.09 -14.51
C THR A 175 15.64 5.86 -15.60
N LEU A 176 16.88 6.26 -15.35
CA LEU A 176 17.66 7.09 -16.26
C LEU A 176 18.65 6.28 -17.11
N GLY A 177 18.95 5.01 -16.73
CA GLY A 177 19.87 4.15 -17.47
C GLY A 177 21.18 4.86 -17.81
N ASP A 178 21.63 4.73 -19.05
CA ASP A 178 22.86 5.34 -19.54
C ASP A 178 22.85 6.90 -19.53
N TYR A 179 21.69 7.53 -19.43
CA TYR A 179 21.57 9.00 -19.31
C TYR A 179 22.05 9.54 -17.95
N ALA A 180 22.10 8.70 -16.92
CA ALA A 180 22.62 9.09 -15.60
C ALA A 180 24.14 9.34 -15.60
N THR A 181 24.86 8.92 -16.66
CA THR A 181 26.32 9.08 -16.80
C THR A 181 26.75 10.36 -17.51
N LEU A 182 25.82 11.23 -17.89
CA LEU A 182 26.17 12.57 -18.42
C LEU A 182 26.78 13.40 -17.28
N LYS A 183 28.11 13.39 -17.22
CA LYS A 183 28.88 14.32 -16.41
C LYS A 183 28.67 15.74 -16.94
N PHE A 184 28.17 16.64 -16.09
CA PHE A 184 28.29 18.10 -16.28
C PHE A 184 29.68 18.56 -15.90
#